data_d621c9cc87e42adf6839f1c04d11bd6b
#
_entry.id   d621c9cc87e42adf6839f1c04d11bd6b
#
_cell.length_a   1.000
_cell.length_b   1.000
_cell.length_c   1.000
_cell.angle_alpha   90.00
_cell.angle_beta   90.00
_cell.angle_gamma   90.00
#
_symmetry.space_group_name_H-M   'P 1'
#
loop_
_entity.id
_entity.type
_entity.pdbx_description
1 polymer ?
#
loop_
_entity_poly.entity_id
_entity_poly.type
_entity_poly.pdbx_seq_one_letter_code
_entity_poly.pdbx_strand_id
1 'polypeptide(L)'
;MKIIRWFLSLCLLPCAMAQQAPWARQNIPVSSHDRVYTADQTSNTISVIDPGENKLLGVIRLGDPVPGALSPLYKGQLLVHGLGYSPDSKTLAVVSVGSNSVTLIDTATNKVKGTVYVGRSPHEPFFTPNGRELWVTVRGENYVSVIDPAQIKETHRIKLANGPGMTMFGPDGKYAFVCSSFTPELAVVEVASHDVVKRLPQVSPFSPNIAVTPENDEVWITLKDVGKVQIYSAKPPFDQKAVLDTGPITNHVNFANNRNGKFAYVTVGGANEVKAFRRGATPELVATIPVGELPHGIWPSGDGSRVYVALENG
;
A
#
# COMPACT_ATOMS: atom_id res chain seq x y z
N MET A 1 20.78 25.11 -55.14
CA MET A 1 21.05 24.15 -54.05
C MET A 1 20.15 24.53 -52.87
N LYS A 2 19.04 23.85 -52.69
CA LYS A 2 18.10 24.11 -51.58
C LYS A 2 18.46 23.15 -50.45
N ILE A 3 18.89 23.68 -49.30
CA ILE A 3 19.18 22.92 -48.08
C ILE A 3 17.85 22.72 -47.34
N ILE A 4 17.34 21.49 -47.33
CA ILE A 4 16.18 21.08 -46.52
C ILE A 4 16.72 20.78 -45.14
N ARG A 5 16.38 21.64 -44.16
CA ARG A 5 16.62 21.39 -42.73
C ARG A 5 15.48 20.52 -42.22
N TRP A 6 15.77 19.28 -41.85
CA TRP A 6 14.89 18.44 -41.08
C TRP A 6 14.91 18.86 -39.61
N PHE A 7 13.82 19.43 -39.13
CA PHE A 7 13.59 19.57 -37.68
C PHE A 7 13.12 18.22 -37.15
N LEU A 8 13.99 17.51 -36.43
CA LEU A 8 13.57 16.41 -35.59
C LEU A 8 12.83 17.04 -34.39
N SER A 9 11.51 17.01 -34.43
CA SER A 9 10.66 17.32 -33.27
C SER A 9 10.80 16.14 -32.31
N LEU A 10 11.63 16.30 -31.30
CA LEU A 10 11.69 15.34 -30.16
C LEU A 10 10.38 15.54 -29.40
N CYS A 11 9.36 14.73 -29.70
CA CYS A 11 8.21 14.57 -28.83
C CYS A 11 8.70 13.96 -27.51
N LEU A 12 8.98 14.81 -26.53
CA LEU A 12 9.00 14.43 -25.13
C LEU A 12 7.57 13.99 -24.78
N LEU A 13 7.28 12.71 -24.97
CA LEU A 13 6.13 12.10 -24.33
C LEU A 13 6.31 12.37 -22.83
N PRO A 14 5.33 13.00 -22.17
CA PRO A 14 5.38 13.08 -20.73
C PRO A 14 5.46 11.63 -20.25
N CYS A 15 6.55 11.32 -19.57
CA CYS A 15 6.67 10.06 -18.86
C CYS A 15 5.48 10.07 -17.89
N ALA A 16 4.43 9.34 -18.23
CA ALA A 16 3.30 9.12 -17.32
C ALA A 16 3.92 8.42 -16.12
N MET A 17 4.18 9.21 -15.07
CA MET A 17 4.67 8.63 -13.83
C MET A 17 3.57 7.71 -13.36
N ALA A 18 3.83 6.42 -13.47
CA ALA A 18 2.87 5.38 -13.15
C ALA A 18 2.34 5.63 -11.75
N GLN A 19 1.03 5.60 -11.66
CA GLN A 19 0.34 5.79 -10.41
C GLN A 19 0.56 4.55 -9.55
N GLN A 20 1.32 4.71 -8.50
CA GLN A 20 1.41 3.69 -7.49
C GLN A 20 0.24 3.89 -6.51
N ALA A 21 -0.59 2.85 -6.31
CA ALA A 21 -1.47 2.86 -5.16
C ALA A 21 -0.58 3.08 -3.90
N PRO A 22 -0.95 3.95 -2.99
CA PRO A 22 -2.27 4.50 -2.73
C PRO A 22 -2.54 5.92 -3.23
N TRP A 23 -1.85 6.43 -4.22
CA TRP A 23 -2.00 7.85 -4.58
C TRP A 23 -3.09 8.07 -5.62
N ALA A 24 -4.07 8.90 -5.28
CA ALA A 24 -4.95 9.47 -6.28
C ALA A 24 -4.20 10.55 -7.07
N ARG A 25 -4.15 10.39 -8.39
CA ARG A 25 -3.74 11.44 -9.31
C ARG A 25 -4.95 11.97 -10.01
N GLN A 26 -5.04 13.30 -10.06
CA GLN A 26 -6.14 13.98 -10.76
C GLN A 26 -6.16 13.60 -12.25
N ASN A 27 -7.34 13.60 -12.83
CA ASN A 27 -7.62 13.50 -14.25
C ASN A 27 -7.56 12.09 -14.87
N ILE A 28 -7.67 11.02 -14.08
CA ILE A 28 -7.93 9.69 -14.60
C ILE A 28 -9.32 9.26 -14.11
N PRO A 29 -10.40 9.54 -14.84
CA PRO A 29 -11.76 9.18 -14.43
C PRO A 29 -11.92 7.68 -14.25
N VAL A 30 -12.68 7.28 -13.23
CA VAL A 30 -13.03 5.88 -13.01
C VAL A 30 -13.82 5.36 -14.20
N SER A 31 -13.43 4.21 -14.72
CA SER A 31 -14.05 3.56 -15.87
C SER A 31 -14.24 2.06 -15.66
N SER A 32 -15.03 1.43 -16.53
CA SER A 32 -15.18 -0.03 -16.56
C SER A 32 -13.92 -0.78 -17.03
N HIS A 33 -12.89 -0.08 -17.48
CA HIS A 33 -11.57 -0.63 -17.78
C HIS A 33 -10.67 -0.74 -16.55
N ASP A 34 -11.01 -0.03 -15.47
CA ASP A 34 -10.27 -0.11 -14.20
C ASP A 34 -10.61 -1.41 -13.46
N ARG A 35 -9.75 -1.78 -12.53
CA ARG A 35 -9.96 -2.93 -11.65
C ARG A 35 -9.63 -2.55 -10.21
N VAL A 36 -10.51 -2.96 -9.32
CA VAL A 36 -10.23 -2.98 -7.87
C VAL A 36 -10.04 -4.44 -7.48
N TYR A 37 -8.99 -4.71 -6.73
CA TYR A 37 -8.69 -6.03 -6.20
C TYR A 37 -8.78 -5.99 -4.67
N THR A 38 -9.43 -7.00 -4.10
CA THR A 38 -9.49 -7.18 -2.65
C THR A 38 -8.89 -8.52 -2.26
N ALA A 39 -8.19 -8.55 -1.14
CA ALA A 39 -7.64 -9.77 -0.57
C ALA A 39 -8.67 -10.41 0.36
N ASP A 40 -9.12 -11.60 0.01
CA ASP A 40 -10.15 -12.32 0.75
C ASP A 40 -9.46 -13.41 1.57
N GLN A 41 -9.03 -13.05 2.78
CA GLN A 41 -8.14 -13.84 3.61
C GLN A 41 -8.71 -15.22 3.97
N THR A 42 -10.00 -15.28 4.28
CA THR A 42 -10.66 -16.53 4.71
C THR A 42 -10.83 -17.53 3.57
N SER A 43 -11.11 -17.04 2.35
CA SER A 43 -11.31 -17.88 1.18
C SER A 43 -10.04 -18.18 0.38
N ASN A 44 -8.92 -17.55 0.71
CA ASN A 44 -7.66 -17.60 -0.06
C ASN A 44 -7.83 -17.16 -1.52
N THR A 45 -8.65 -16.15 -1.74
CA THR A 45 -8.96 -15.62 -3.06
C THR A 45 -8.66 -14.13 -3.16
N ILE A 46 -8.70 -13.62 -4.37
CA ILE A 46 -8.69 -12.20 -4.66
C ILE A 46 -9.94 -11.91 -5.48
N SER A 47 -10.80 -11.03 -4.98
CA SER A 47 -11.93 -10.54 -5.76
C SER A 47 -11.48 -9.51 -6.78
N VAL A 48 -12.03 -9.58 -7.99
CA VAL A 48 -11.77 -8.67 -9.10
C VAL A 48 -13.04 -7.89 -9.38
N ILE A 49 -13.00 -6.58 -9.23
CA ILE A 49 -14.17 -5.69 -9.27
C ILE A 49 -14.00 -4.66 -10.39
N ASP A 50 -15.06 -4.44 -11.15
CA ASP A 50 -15.23 -3.29 -12.04
C ASP A 50 -15.75 -2.10 -11.22
N PRO A 51 -14.96 -1.05 -11.00
CA PRO A 51 -15.41 0.10 -10.22
C PRO A 51 -16.34 1.03 -11.00
N GLY A 52 -16.37 0.97 -12.32
CA GLY A 52 -17.28 1.75 -13.15
C GLY A 52 -18.72 1.32 -12.92
N GLU A 53 -18.95 0.01 -12.97
CA GLU A 53 -20.25 -0.62 -12.80
C GLU A 53 -20.53 -1.08 -11.35
N ASN A 54 -19.56 -0.98 -10.44
CA ASN A 54 -19.59 -1.55 -9.08
C ASN A 54 -19.94 -3.05 -9.09
N LYS A 55 -19.30 -3.80 -9.98
CA LYS A 55 -19.65 -5.19 -10.26
C LYS A 55 -18.49 -6.13 -9.97
N LEU A 56 -18.75 -7.19 -9.22
CA LEU A 56 -17.81 -8.31 -9.09
C LEU A 56 -17.69 -9.02 -10.45
N LEU A 57 -16.48 -9.05 -11.01
CA LEU A 57 -16.19 -9.73 -12.27
C LEU A 57 -15.83 -11.20 -12.07
N GLY A 58 -15.26 -11.53 -10.91
CA GLY A 58 -14.85 -12.88 -10.56
C GLY A 58 -13.84 -12.90 -9.44
N VAL A 59 -13.30 -14.09 -9.16
CA VAL A 59 -12.29 -14.30 -8.13
C VAL A 59 -11.10 -15.06 -8.70
N ILE A 60 -9.90 -14.69 -8.24
CA ILE A 60 -8.67 -15.42 -8.52
C ILE A 60 -8.39 -16.33 -7.31
N ARG A 61 -8.36 -17.63 -7.52
CA ARG A 61 -8.03 -18.60 -6.47
C ARG A 61 -6.52 -18.77 -6.38
N LEU A 62 -5.95 -18.53 -5.22
CA LEU A 62 -4.55 -18.79 -4.93
C LEU A 62 -4.33 -20.12 -4.21
N GLY A 63 -5.29 -20.57 -3.46
CA GLY A 63 -5.29 -21.85 -2.77
C GLY A 63 -6.69 -22.41 -2.63
N ASP A 64 -6.78 -23.69 -2.33
CA ASP A 64 -8.07 -24.29 -2.03
C ASP A 64 -8.51 -23.90 -0.62
N PRO A 65 -9.80 -23.58 -0.43
CA PRO A 65 -10.37 -23.58 0.91
C PRO A 65 -10.25 -25.03 1.41
N VAL A 66 -9.47 -25.26 2.45
CA VAL A 66 -9.31 -26.59 3.02
C VAL A 66 -10.32 -26.75 4.14
N PRO A 67 -11.52 -27.31 3.87
CA PRO A 67 -12.47 -27.63 4.92
C PRO A 67 -11.92 -28.77 5.75
N GLY A 68 -11.96 -28.63 7.06
CA GLY A 68 -11.75 -29.74 7.97
C GLY A 68 -10.33 -30.23 8.15
N ALA A 69 -9.32 -29.41 7.89
CA ALA A 69 -7.96 -29.79 8.20
C ALA A 69 -7.81 -30.18 9.68
N LEU A 70 -7.13 -31.28 9.93
CA LEU A 70 -6.95 -31.89 11.24
C LEU A 70 -6.20 -31.01 12.25
N SER A 71 -5.44 -30.03 11.77
CA SER A 71 -4.71 -29.10 12.62
C SER A 71 -4.57 -27.74 11.95
N PRO A 72 -4.60 -26.63 12.68
CA PRO A 72 -4.27 -25.30 12.17
C PRO A 72 -2.90 -25.24 11.48
N LEU A 73 -1.94 -26.03 11.93
CA LEU A 73 -0.60 -26.10 11.38
C LEU A 73 -0.53 -26.76 9.98
N TYR A 74 -1.51 -27.59 9.65
CA TYR A 74 -1.56 -28.32 8.38
C TYR A 74 -2.65 -27.82 7.44
N LYS A 75 -3.30 -26.73 7.78
CA LYS A 75 -4.43 -26.23 6.98
C LYS A 75 -4.04 -25.76 5.59
N GLY A 76 -2.77 -25.56 5.30
CA GLY A 76 -2.35 -25.03 4.01
C GLY A 76 -3.02 -23.70 3.66
N GLN A 77 -3.48 -22.96 4.67
CA GLN A 77 -4.13 -21.67 4.46
C GLN A 77 -3.07 -20.66 4.03
N LEU A 78 -3.29 -20.08 2.89
CA LEU A 78 -2.45 -19.01 2.39
C LEU A 78 -2.62 -17.74 3.21
N LEU A 79 -3.81 -17.47 3.70
CA LEU A 79 -4.19 -16.24 4.39
C LEU A 79 -3.78 -15.03 3.55
N VAL A 80 -4.41 -14.88 2.40
CA VAL A 80 -4.20 -13.78 1.47
C VAL A 80 -4.44 -12.45 2.17
N HIS A 81 -3.50 -11.49 2.09
CA HIS A 81 -3.56 -10.27 2.87
C HIS A 81 -3.16 -9.05 2.05
N GLY A 82 -1.90 -8.62 2.09
CA GLY A 82 -1.42 -7.42 1.43
C GLY A 82 -1.41 -7.49 -0.09
N LEU A 83 -1.78 -6.41 -0.74
CA LEU A 83 -1.79 -6.26 -2.18
C LEU A 83 -0.96 -5.06 -2.62
N GLY A 84 -0.22 -5.20 -3.72
CA GLY A 84 0.53 -4.10 -4.33
C GLY A 84 0.56 -4.19 -5.85
N TYR A 85 0.43 -3.05 -6.51
CA TYR A 85 0.51 -2.95 -7.96
C TYR A 85 1.89 -2.52 -8.44
N SER A 86 2.33 -3.10 -9.56
CA SER A 86 3.44 -2.52 -10.32
C SER A 86 3.05 -1.14 -10.88
N PRO A 87 4.03 -0.21 -11.05
CA PRO A 87 3.74 1.12 -11.56
C PRO A 87 3.11 1.16 -12.95
N ASP A 88 3.32 0.13 -13.77
CA ASP A 88 2.70 -0.03 -15.09
C ASP A 88 1.34 -0.72 -15.03
N SER A 89 0.85 -1.05 -13.83
CA SER A 89 -0.40 -1.75 -13.54
C SER A 89 -0.52 -3.15 -14.17
N LYS A 90 0.59 -3.76 -14.63
CA LYS A 90 0.57 -5.08 -15.29
C LYS A 90 0.80 -6.25 -14.34
N THR A 91 1.26 -5.98 -13.13
CA THR A 91 1.52 -7.02 -12.13
C THR A 91 0.88 -6.65 -10.80
N LEU A 92 0.09 -7.55 -10.27
CA LEU A 92 -0.40 -7.51 -8.90
C LEU A 92 0.48 -8.42 -8.05
N ALA A 93 1.05 -7.91 -6.97
CA ALA A 93 1.72 -8.69 -5.95
C ALA A 93 0.75 -8.97 -4.80
N VAL A 94 0.74 -10.19 -4.32
CA VAL A 94 -0.18 -10.67 -3.27
C VAL A 94 0.61 -11.37 -2.20
N VAL A 95 0.57 -10.88 -1.00
CA VAL A 95 1.13 -11.54 0.17
C VAL A 95 0.16 -12.60 0.68
N SER A 96 0.71 -13.75 1.03
CA SER A 96 0.02 -14.81 1.75
C SER A 96 0.72 -15.04 3.09
N VAL A 97 0.10 -14.55 4.16
CA VAL A 97 0.69 -14.55 5.52
C VAL A 97 0.94 -15.97 6.04
N GLY A 98 0.00 -16.87 5.81
CA GLY A 98 0.05 -18.24 6.31
C GLY A 98 1.05 -19.13 5.60
N SER A 99 1.31 -18.89 4.30
CA SER A 99 2.28 -19.66 3.51
C SER A 99 3.65 -18.99 3.40
N ASN A 100 3.84 -17.82 4.02
CA ASN A 100 5.08 -17.06 3.97
C ASN A 100 5.54 -16.76 2.54
N SER A 101 4.62 -16.33 1.70
CA SER A 101 4.89 -16.18 0.26
C SER A 101 4.32 -14.90 -0.32
N VAL A 102 4.83 -14.56 -1.49
CA VAL A 102 4.35 -13.49 -2.35
C VAL A 102 4.08 -14.06 -3.73
N THR A 103 2.85 -13.93 -4.21
CA THR A 103 2.44 -14.39 -5.54
C THR A 103 2.31 -13.20 -6.46
N LEU A 104 2.94 -13.29 -7.63
CA LEU A 104 2.81 -12.30 -8.70
C LEU A 104 1.78 -12.75 -9.72
N ILE A 105 0.85 -11.86 -10.06
CA ILE A 105 -0.27 -12.11 -10.97
C ILE A 105 -0.20 -11.13 -12.14
N ASP A 106 -0.38 -11.63 -13.34
CA ASP A 106 -0.58 -10.82 -14.54
C ASP A 106 -1.99 -10.25 -14.55
N THR A 107 -2.13 -8.93 -14.56
CA THR A 107 -3.43 -8.25 -14.45
C THR A 107 -4.27 -8.29 -15.70
N ALA A 108 -3.65 -8.51 -16.88
CA ALA A 108 -4.38 -8.63 -18.13
C ALA A 108 -5.10 -9.99 -18.26
N THR A 109 -4.49 -11.03 -17.70
CA THR A 109 -4.98 -12.40 -17.80
C THR A 109 -5.50 -12.97 -16.48
N ASN A 110 -5.24 -12.29 -15.37
CA ASN A 110 -5.49 -12.75 -14.00
C ASN A 110 -4.82 -14.10 -13.67
N LYS A 111 -3.71 -14.40 -14.33
CA LYS A 111 -2.96 -15.65 -14.13
C LYS A 111 -1.74 -15.42 -13.25
N VAL A 112 -1.44 -16.42 -12.43
CA VAL A 112 -0.22 -16.44 -11.61
C VAL A 112 1.00 -16.51 -12.53
N LYS A 113 1.94 -15.58 -12.33
CA LYS A 113 3.26 -15.55 -12.99
C LYS A 113 4.27 -16.40 -12.23
N GLY A 114 4.18 -16.41 -10.90
CA GLY A 114 5.04 -17.19 -10.02
C GLY A 114 4.90 -16.76 -8.57
N THR A 115 5.57 -17.49 -7.69
CA THR A 115 5.54 -17.29 -6.24
C THR A 115 6.95 -17.29 -5.67
N VAL A 116 7.22 -16.34 -4.76
CA VAL A 116 8.46 -16.24 -3.99
C VAL A 116 8.14 -16.53 -2.53
N TYR A 117 8.89 -17.43 -1.92
CA TYR A 117 8.83 -17.66 -0.48
C TYR A 117 9.77 -16.71 0.24
N VAL A 118 9.27 -16.07 1.29
CA VAL A 118 9.99 -15.11 2.13
C VAL A 118 9.99 -15.59 3.60
N GLY A 119 10.37 -14.76 4.53
CA GLY A 119 10.30 -15.11 5.96
C GLY A 119 8.89 -15.12 6.54
N ARG A 120 8.80 -15.30 7.85
CA ARG A 120 7.53 -15.51 8.57
C ARG A 120 6.61 -14.29 8.52
N SER A 121 5.33 -14.57 8.31
CA SER A 121 4.26 -13.59 8.36
C SER A 121 4.56 -12.33 7.55
N PRO A 122 4.84 -12.45 6.24
CA PRO A 122 4.94 -11.28 5.38
C PRO A 122 3.62 -10.52 5.43
N HIS A 123 3.67 -9.18 5.26
CA HIS A 123 2.48 -8.38 5.49
C HIS A 123 2.03 -7.59 4.27
N GLU A 124 2.89 -6.71 3.73
CA GLU A 124 2.53 -5.84 2.62
C GLU A 124 3.62 -5.83 1.53
N PRO A 125 3.23 -5.94 0.24
CA PRO A 125 4.13 -5.93 -0.88
C PRO A 125 3.98 -4.62 -1.66
N PHE A 126 5.03 -3.82 -1.81
CA PHE A 126 4.99 -2.61 -2.62
C PHE A 126 6.14 -2.54 -3.61
N PHE A 127 5.82 -2.17 -4.84
CA PHE A 127 6.82 -1.91 -5.86
C PHE A 127 7.50 -0.57 -5.63
N THR A 128 8.79 -0.50 -5.92
CA THR A 128 9.47 0.79 -6.07
C THR A 128 8.80 1.62 -7.17
N PRO A 129 8.85 2.97 -7.12
CA PRO A 129 8.22 3.82 -8.13
C PRO A 129 8.69 3.57 -9.57
N ASN A 130 9.91 3.04 -9.75
CA ASN A 130 10.43 2.64 -11.06
C ASN A 130 10.08 1.19 -11.46
N GLY A 131 9.41 0.44 -10.59
CA GLY A 131 8.97 -0.94 -10.82
C GLY A 131 10.08 -2.00 -10.83
N ARG A 132 11.32 -1.63 -10.52
CA ARG A 132 12.46 -2.55 -10.61
C ARG A 132 12.52 -3.54 -9.45
N GLU A 133 12.00 -3.15 -8.30
CA GLU A 133 11.99 -3.97 -7.10
C GLU A 133 10.59 -4.03 -6.49
N LEU A 134 10.32 -5.14 -5.84
CA LEU A 134 9.16 -5.35 -4.99
C LEU A 134 9.66 -5.56 -3.56
N TRP A 135 9.29 -4.66 -2.67
CA TRP A 135 9.66 -4.74 -1.27
C TRP A 135 8.52 -5.33 -0.45
N VAL A 136 8.85 -6.33 0.36
CA VAL A 136 7.87 -7.05 1.18
C VAL A 136 8.30 -6.98 2.63
N THR A 137 7.48 -6.39 3.47
CA THR A 137 7.74 -6.41 4.91
C THR A 137 7.53 -7.80 5.48
N VAL A 138 8.54 -8.33 6.17
CA VAL A 138 8.50 -9.64 6.83
C VAL A 138 8.21 -9.40 8.32
N ARG A 139 6.92 -9.23 8.62
CA ARG A 139 6.43 -8.77 9.92
C ARG A 139 6.78 -9.70 11.09
N GLY A 140 6.86 -11.01 10.84
CA GLY A 140 7.25 -12.00 11.85
C GLY A 140 8.76 -12.04 12.13
N GLU A 141 9.54 -11.17 11.48
CA GLU A 141 11.00 -11.10 11.59
C GLU A 141 11.47 -9.63 11.65
N ASN A 142 12.68 -9.35 11.19
CA ASN A 142 13.31 -8.02 11.34
C ASN A 142 13.90 -7.48 10.03
N TYR A 143 13.23 -7.73 8.90
CA TYR A 143 13.72 -7.25 7.61
C TYR A 143 12.59 -7.00 6.59
N VAL A 144 12.94 -6.24 5.57
CA VAL A 144 12.18 -6.15 4.32
C VAL A 144 12.87 -7.05 3.30
N SER A 145 12.11 -7.95 2.67
CA SER A 145 12.56 -8.76 1.54
C SER A 145 12.47 -7.93 0.26
N VAL A 146 13.56 -7.82 -0.47
CA VAL A 146 13.63 -7.16 -1.78
C VAL A 146 13.60 -8.23 -2.86
N ILE A 147 12.60 -8.16 -3.73
CA ILE A 147 12.35 -9.13 -4.79
C ILE A 147 12.56 -8.45 -6.14
N ASP A 148 13.27 -9.11 -7.04
CA ASP A 148 13.26 -8.78 -8.48
C ASP A 148 11.98 -9.37 -9.09
N PRO A 149 11.01 -8.54 -9.50
CA PRO A 149 9.73 -9.03 -10.01
C PRO A 149 9.84 -9.65 -11.41
N ALA A 150 10.89 -9.36 -12.17
CA ALA A 150 11.11 -9.96 -13.48
C ALA A 150 11.70 -11.38 -13.37
N GLN A 151 12.59 -11.60 -12.39
CA GLN A 151 13.17 -12.91 -12.10
C GLN A 151 12.33 -13.73 -11.12
N ILE A 152 11.37 -13.09 -10.45
CA ILE A 152 10.52 -13.69 -9.40
C ILE A 152 11.41 -14.31 -8.31
N LYS A 153 12.34 -13.50 -7.78
CA LYS A 153 13.38 -13.98 -6.85
C LYS A 153 13.73 -12.91 -5.82
N GLU A 154 13.88 -13.34 -4.56
CA GLU A 154 14.49 -12.50 -3.51
C GLU A 154 15.94 -12.23 -3.86
N THR A 155 16.34 -10.96 -3.87
CA THR A 155 17.71 -10.52 -4.21
C THR A 155 18.46 -9.95 -3.02
N HIS A 156 17.73 -9.35 -2.07
CA HIS A 156 18.32 -8.66 -0.92
C HIS A 156 17.38 -8.67 0.28
N ARG A 157 17.94 -8.43 1.48
CA ARG A 157 17.20 -8.23 2.73
C ARG A 157 17.67 -6.97 3.43
N ILE A 158 16.77 -6.03 3.64
CA ILE A 158 17.05 -4.79 4.37
C ILE A 158 16.75 -5.04 5.84
N LYS A 159 17.79 -5.07 6.67
CA LYS A 159 17.65 -5.34 8.10
C LYS A 159 17.10 -4.14 8.85
N LEU A 160 16.04 -4.36 9.61
CA LEU A 160 15.31 -3.37 10.40
C LEU A 160 15.17 -3.82 11.86
N ALA A 161 14.42 -3.04 12.64
CA ALA A 161 13.90 -3.50 13.93
C ALA A 161 12.82 -4.59 13.74
N ASN A 162 12.48 -5.30 14.81
CA ASN A 162 11.48 -6.36 14.77
C ASN A 162 10.11 -5.83 14.34
N GLY A 163 9.44 -6.60 13.50
CA GLY A 163 8.06 -6.37 13.11
C GLY A 163 7.84 -5.26 12.10
N PRO A 164 8.63 -5.16 10.99
CA PRO A 164 8.32 -4.22 9.94
C PRO A 164 6.88 -4.46 9.43
N GLY A 165 6.02 -3.46 9.57
CA GLY A 165 4.59 -3.58 9.28
C GLY A 165 4.29 -3.35 7.81
N MET A 166 4.60 -2.18 7.32
CA MET A 166 4.34 -1.77 5.95
C MET A 166 5.43 -0.84 5.44
N THR A 167 5.71 -0.90 4.16
CA THR A 167 6.62 0.02 3.45
C THR A 167 5.83 0.94 2.54
N MET A 168 6.18 2.23 2.53
CA MET A 168 5.69 3.15 1.51
C MET A 168 6.82 3.99 0.94
N PHE A 169 6.86 4.11 -0.38
CA PHE A 169 7.86 4.91 -1.07
C PHE A 169 7.43 6.36 -1.23
N GLY A 170 8.38 7.28 -1.14
CA GLY A 170 8.18 8.61 -1.67
C GLY A 170 7.95 8.57 -3.18
N PRO A 171 7.08 9.42 -3.74
CA PRO A 171 6.81 9.46 -5.18
C PRO A 171 8.03 9.68 -6.07
N ASP A 172 9.06 10.32 -5.53
CA ASP A 172 10.34 10.54 -6.20
C ASP A 172 11.27 9.31 -6.22
N GLY A 173 10.89 8.26 -5.49
CA GLY A 173 11.66 7.01 -5.37
C GLY A 173 12.96 7.13 -4.59
N LYS A 174 13.20 8.25 -3.88
CA LYS A 174 14.44 8.46 -3.14
C LYS A 174 14.43 7.74 -1.80
N TYR A 175 13.36 7.89 -1.05
CA TYR A 175 13.20 7.28 0.27
C TYR A 175 12.01 6.35 0.33
N ALA A 176 12.17 5.28 1.10
CA ALA A 176 11.12 4.41 1.58
C ALA A 176 10.98 4.60 3.09
N PHE A 177 9.74 4.53 3.56
CA PHE A 177 9.39 4.64 4.97
C PHE A 177 8.79 3.31 5.41
N VAL A 178 9.32 2.73 6.49
CA VAL A 178 8.88 1.42 6.99
C VAL A 178 8.42 1.59 8.42
N CYS A 179 7.10 1.49 8.65
CA CYS A 179 6.54 1.49 10.00
C CYS A 179 6.70 0.11 10.65
N SER A 180 6.62 0.08 11.97
CA SER A 180 6.75 -1.16 12.73
C SER A 180 5.44 -1.54 13.42
N SER A 181 5.24 -2.85 13.57
CA SER A 181 4.13 -3.42 14.34
C SER A 181 4.53 -3.86 15.75
N PHE A 182 5.84 -3.93 16.07
CA PHE A 182 6.32 -4.46 17.35
C PHE A 182 7.38 -3.59 18.01
N THR A 183 7.95 -2.65 17.29
CA THR A 183 8.97 -1.72 17.80
C THR A 183 8.49 -0.28 17.57
N PRO A 184 8.60 0.64 18.54
CA PRO A 184 8.14 2.01 18.37
C PRO A 184 9.09 2.84 17.49
N GLU A 185 9.28 2.40 16.26
CA GLU A 185 10.24 2.95 15.32
C GLU A 185 9.67 2.99 13.87
N LEU A 186 9.82 4.15 13.23
CA LEU A 186 9.66 4.32 11.80
C LEU A 186 11.05 4.43 11.16
N ALA A 187 11.40 3.49 10.29
CA ALA A 187 12.66 3.52 9.58
C ALA A 187 12.52 4.30 8.26
N VAL A 188 13.52 5.13 7.96
CA VAL A 188 13.69 5.78 6.65
C VAL A 188 14.84 5.10 5.94
N VAL A 189 14.58 4.55 4.75
CA VAL A 189 15.54 3.81 3.94
C VAL A 189 15.79 4.57 2.65
N GLU A 190 17.04 4.76 2.28
CA GLU A 190 17.40 5.23 0.95
C GLU A 190 17.22 4.09 -0.06
N VAL A 191 16.36 4.29 -1.06
CA VAL A 191 15.96 3.20 -1.97
C VAL A 191 17.13 2.69 -2.81
N ALA A 192 18.00 3.59 -3.25
CA ALA A 192 19.10 3.24 -4.16
C ALA A 192 20.21 2.39 -3.52
N SER A 193 20.49 2.62 -2.23
CA SER A 193 21.54 1.92 -1.48
C SER A 193 20.99 0.82 -0.56
N HIS A 194 19.68 0.81 -0.29
CA HIS A 194 19.02 0.00 0.73
C HIS A 194 19.47 0.31 2.17
N ASP A 195 20.14 1.44 2.40
CA ASP A 195 20.61 1.83 3.72
C ASP A 195 19.51 2.49 4.56
N VAL A 196 19.45 2.14 5.84
CA VAL A 196 18.64 2.84 6.82
C VAL A 196 19.33 4.15 7.19
N VAL A 197 18.83 5.27 6.65
CA VAL A 197 19.43 6.59 6.82
C VAL A 197 18.89 7.34 8.04
N LYS A 198 17.72 6.97 8.54
CA LYS A 198 17.12 7.58 9.74
C LYS A 198 16.21 6.60 10.45
N ARG A 199 16.10 6.74 11.77
CA ARG A 199 15.14 6.05 12.62
C ARG A 199 14.38 7.11 13.41
N LEU A 200 13.05 7.09 13.29
CA LEU A 200 12.14 8.07 13.89
C LEU A 200 11.27 7.37 14.94
N PRO A 201 10.98 8.01 16.08
CA PRO A 201 10.16 7.39 17.11
C PRO A 201 8.70 7.26 16.65
N GLN A 202 8.08 6.13 16.93
CA GLN A 202 6.60 5.98 16.91
C GLN A 202 6.07 6.20 18.33
N VAL A 203 4.92 6.84 18.47
CA VAL A 203 4.26 7.04 19.78
C VAL A 203 3.85 5.69 20.40
N SER A 204 3.61 4.70 19.58
CA SER A 204 3.26 3.33 19.96
C SER A 204 4.00 2.31 19.09
N PRO A 205 4.28 1.10 19.59
CA PRO A 205 4.92 0.06 18.78
C PRO A 205 4.06 -0.46 17.63
N PHE A 206 2.73 -0.31 17.68
CA PHE A 206 1.86 -0.94 16.71
C PHE A 206 1.33 0.04 15.64
N SER A 207 2.04 0.10 14.51
CA SER A 207 1.59 0.77 13.29
C SER A 207 1.24 -0.26 12.21
N PRO A 208 -0.04 -0.44 11.87
CA PRO A 208 -0.46 -1.36 10.81
C PRO A 208 -0.28 -0.78 9.41
N ASN A 209 -0.30 0.55 9.27
CA ASN A 209 -0.32 1.19 7.96
C ASN A 209 0.46 2.50 7.92
N ILE A 210 0.94 2.82 6.74
CA ILE A 210 1.69 4.02 6.42
C ILE A 210 1.32 4.52 5.02
N ALA A 211 1.22 5.82 4.83
CA ALA A 211 1.05 6.44 3.53
C ALA A 211 1.95 7.67 3.37
N VAL A 212 2.45 7.90 2.16
CA VAL A 212 3.19 9.11 1.78
C VAL A 212 2.31 9.95 0.88
N THR A 213 2.29 11.24 1.09
CA THR A 213 1.47 12.15 0.29
C THR A 213 1.89 12.20 -1.17
N PRO A 214 0.95 12.43 -2.10
CA PRO A 214 1.28 12.58 -3.52
C PRO A 214 2.31 13.68 -3.83
N GLU A 215 2.39 14.68 -2.97
CA GLU A 215 3.34 15.80 -3.06
C GLU A 215 4.73 15.46 -2.50
N ASN A 216 4.87 14.29 -1.89
CA ASN A 216 6.11 13.88 -1.23
C ASN A 216 6.55 14.84 -0.09
N ASP A 217 5.59 15.36 0.65
CA ASP A 217 5.84 16.33 1.72
C ASP A 217 5.55 15.79 3.12
N GLU A 218 4.72 14.75 3.22
CA GLU A 218 4.34 14.14 4.51
C GLU A 218 4.28 12.61 4.43
N VAL A 219 4.59 12.00 5.58
CA VAL A 219 4.38 10.59 5.87
C VAL A 219 3.41 10.49 7.03
N TRP A 220 2.32 9.79 6.86
CA TRP A 220 1.32 9.53 7.88
C TRP A 220 1.36 8.06 8.27
N ILE A 221 1.49 7.78 9.57
CA ILE A 221 1.41 6.42 10.13
C ILE A 221 0.22 6.31 11.06
N THR A 222 -0.50 5.20 10.96
CA THR A 222 -1.58 4.89 11.90
C THR A 222 -1.03 4.16 13.12
N LEU A 223 -1.63 4.39 14.28
CA LEU A 223 -1.24 3.78 15.55
C LEU A 223 -2.49 3.15 16.16
N LYS A 224 -2.70 1.87 15.82
CA LYS A 224 -3.97 1.14 16.03
C LYS A 224 -4.35 0.99 17.50
N ASP A 225 -3.39 0.71 18.32
CA ASP A 225 -3.56 0.43 19.76
C ASP A 225 -3.85 1.68 20.60
N VAL A 226 -3.42 2.85 20.14
CA VAL A 226 -3.63 4.13 20.84
C VAL A 226 -4.60 5.07 20.13
N GLY A 227 -5.17 4.65 19.00
CA GLY A 227 -6.19 5.41 18.28
C GLY A 227 -5.69 6.74 17.71
N LYS A 228 -4.48 6.76 17.16
CA LYS A 228 -3.83 7.98 16.67
C LYS A 228 -3.29 7.83 15.26
N VAL A 229 -3.04 8.98 14.64
CA VAL A 229 -2.20 9.11 13.45
C VAL A 229 -1.02 10.01 13.80
N GLN A 230 0.19 9.61 13.44
CA GLN A 230 1.40 10.40 13.61
C GLN A 230 1.94 10.82 12.24
N ILE A 231 2.39 12.08 12.13
CA ILE A 231 2.76 12.70 10.86
C ILE A 231 4.19 13.18 10.93
N TYR A 232 4.96 12.83 9.91
CA TYR A 232 6.33 13.28 9.71
C TYR A 232 6.50 14.02 8.38
N SER A 233 7.52 14.85 8.27
CA SER A 233 8.01 15.31 6.98
C SER A 233 8.54 14.12 6.16
N ALA A 234 8.18 14.04 4.89
CA ALA A 234 8.77 13.06 3.97
C ALA A 234 10.16 13.48 3.46
N LYS A 235 10.64 14.65 3.87
CA LYS A 235 11.94 15.22 3.47
C LYS A 235 12.85 15.42 4.67
N PRO A 236 14.17 15.28 4.49
CA PRO A 236 15.12 15.59 5.55
C PRO A 236 14.88 16.97 6.16
N PRO A 237 15.04 17.12 7.50
CA PRO A 237 15.52 16.11 8.43
C PRO A 237 14.46 15.12 8.96
N PHE A 238 13.27 15.04 8.33
CA PHE A 238 12.16 14.14 8.66
C PHE A 238 11.50 14.49 10.01
N ASP A 239 11.29 15.76 10.27
CA ASP A 239 10.72 16.24 11.53
C ASP A 239 9.28 15.76 11.72
N GLN A 240 8.93 15.46 12.97
CA GLN A 240 7.55 15.21 13.35
C GLN A 240 6.74 16.50 13.22
N LYS A 241 5.62 16.42 12.50
CA LYS A 241 4.72 17.54 12.27
C LYS A 241 3.53 17.56 13.22
N ALA A 242 2.90 16.40 13.44
CA ALA A 242 1.70 16.32 14.28
C ALA A 242 1.45 14.89 14.79
N VAL A 243 0.62 14.81 15.81
CA VAL A 243 -0.06 13.59 16.26
C VAL A 243 -1.53 13.93 16.41
N LEU A 244 -2.41 13.19 15.76
CA LEU A 244 -3.85 13.41 15.75
C LEU A 244 -4.57 12.29 16.51
N ASP A 245 -5.54 12.63 17.32
CA ASP A 245 -6.46 11.66 17.90
C ASP A 245 -7.52 11.31 16.85
N THR A 246 -7.63 10.03 16.53
CA THR A 246 -8.53 9.55 15.48
C THR A 246 -9.61 8.61 16.00
N GLY A 247 -9.34 7.84 17.02
CA GLY A 247 -10.32 6.94 17.65
C GLY A 247 -9.84 5.49 17.73
N PRO A 248 -10.60 4.63 18.41
CA PRO A 248 -10.18 3.25 18.70
C PRO A 248 -10.02 2.44 17.42
N ILE A 249 -9.00 1.61 17.40
CA ILE A 249 -8.67 0.75 16.24
C ILE A 249 -8.46 1.59 14.97
N THR A 250 -7.60 2.61 15.03
CA THR A 250 -7.17 3.37 13.86
C THR A 250 -6.35 2.48 12.94
N ASN A 251 -6.92 2.08 11.80
CA ASN A 251 -6.33 1.06 10.94
C ASN A 251 -5.48 1.64 9.80
N HIS A 252 -6.10 2.21 8.77
CA HIS A 252 -5.40 2.66 7.58
C HIS A 252 -5.59 4.15 7.33
N VAL A 253 -4.64 4.76 6.64
CA VAL A 253 -4.72 6.13 6.12
C VAL A 253 -4.37 6.13 4.65
N ASN A 254 -5.07 6.94 3.87
CA ASN A 254 -4.74 7.19 2.49
C ASN A 254 -5.16 8.58 2.03
N PHE A 255 -4.68 9.01 0.87
CA PHE A 255 -4.86 10.37 0.39
C PHE A 255 -5.65 10.41 -0.91
N ALA A 256 -6.61 11.33 -0.99
CA ALA A 256 -7.26 11.68 -2.24
C ALA A 256 -7.18 13.19 -2.46
N ASN A 257 -6.57 13.57 -3.56
CA ASN A 257 -6.55 14.95 -4.02
C ASN A 257 -7.56 15.09 -5.15
N ASN A 258 -8.41 16.09 -5.06
CA ASN A 258 -9.40 16.40 -6.08
C ASN A 258 -9.62 17.91 -6.17
N ARG A 259 -10.58 18.36 -7.01
CA ARG A 259 -10.92 19.78 -7.18
C ARG A 259 -11.33 20.51 -5.91
N ASN A 260 -11.76 19.78 -4.88
CA ASN A 260 -12.22 20.35 -3.61
C ASN A 260 -11.08 20.49 -2.58
N GLY A 261 -9.91 19.96 -2.88
CA GLY A 261 -8.73 20.05 -2.01
C GLY A 261 -7.95 18.76 -1.86
N LYS A 262 -7.10 18.75 -0.84
CA LYS A 262 -6.23 17.64 -0.47
C LYS A 262 -6.77 17.03 0.82
N PHE A 263 -7.05 15.73 0.78
CA PHE A 263 -7.66 15.05 1.91
C PHE A 263 -6.87 13.80 2.31
N ALA A 264 -6.87 13.53 3.62
CA ALA A 264 -6.48 12.25 4.19
C ALA A 264 -7.72 11.55 4.73
N TYR A 265 -7.90 10.29 4.40
CA TYR A 265 -8.98 9.44 4.90
C TYR A 265 -8.40 8.39 5.82
N VAL A 266 -8.96 8.27 7.02
CA VAL A 266 -8.48 7.37 8.06
C VAL A 266 -9.61 6.44 8.47
N THR A 267 -9.40 5.13 8.38
CA THR A 267 -10.36 4.14 8.89
C THR A 267 -10.22 3.99 10.39
N VAL A 268 -11.35 4.06 11.10
CA VAL A 268 -11.46 3.91 12.55
C VAL A 268 -12.32 2.69 12.86
N GLY A 269 -11.67 1.53 12.96
CA GLY A 269 -12.35 0.23 13.04
C GLY A 269 -13.28 0.10 14.25
N GLY A 270 -12.86 0.60 15.41
CA GLY A 270 -13.66 0.49 16.62
C GLY A 270 -14.88 1.42 16.67
N ALA A 271 -15.00 2.35 15.71
CA ALA A 271 -16.15 3.24 15.59
C ALA A 271 -16.97 2.99 14.31
N ASN A 272 -16.55 2.06 13.44
CA ASN A 272 -17.20 1.78 12.16
C ASN A 272 -17.32 3.02 11.28
N GLU A 273 -16.25 3.80 11.21
CA GLU A 273 -16.25 5.06 10.49
C GLU A 273 -14.95 5.33 9.74
N VAL A 274 -15.02 6.23 8.78
CA VAL A 274 -13.89 6.87 8.11
C VAL A 274 -13.86 8.35 8.49
N LYS A 275 -12.74 8.83 8.99
CA LYS A 275 -12.50 10.25 9.24
C LYS A 275 -11.79 10.88 8.05
N ALA A 276 -12.34 11.97 7.53
CA ALA A 276 -11.73 12.76 6.47
C ALA A 276 -11.11 14.04 7.05
N PHE A 277 -9.82 14.19 6.84
CA PHE A 277 -9.07 15.37 7.23
C PHE A 277 -8.70 16.19 6.00
N ARG A 278 -8.99 17.48 6.02
CA ARG A 278 -8.38 18.42 5.07
C ARG A 278 -6.92 18.61 5.43
N ARG A 279 -6.04 18.33 4.47
CA ARG A 279 -4.59 18.51 4.67
C ARG A 279 -4.19 19.97 4.54
N GLY A 280 -3.28 20.41 5.38
CA GLY A 280 -2.73 21.76 5.45
C GLY A 280 -1.64 21.83 6.51
N ALA A 281 -1.22 23.02 6.91
CA ALA A 281 -0.23 23.20 7.98
C ALA A 281 -0.67 22.52 9.28
N THR A 282 -1.96 22.55 9.56
CA THR A 282 -2.61 21.77 10.62
C THR A 282 -3.77 21.00 9.97
N PRO A 283 -3.75 19.67 10.00
CA PRO A 283 -4.87 18.88 9.47
C PRO A 283 -6.16 19.14 10.23
N GLU A 284 -7.25 19.34 9.50
CA GLU A 284 -8.58 19.65 10.05
C GLU A 284 -9.53 18.49 9.77
N LEU A 285 -10.22 17.97 10.79
CA LEU A 285 -11.29 16.99 10.61
C LEU A 285 -12.51 17.69 9.96
N VAL A 286 -12.85 17.29 8.74
CA VAL A 286 -13.95 17.91 7.96
C VAL A 286 -15.16 17.00 7.80
N ALA A 287 -15.00 15.68 7.99
CA ALA A 287 -16.12 14.75 7.96
C ALA A 287 -15.82 13.49 8.75
N THR A 288 -16.89 12.91 9.30
CA THR A 288 -16.92 11.55 9.85
C THR A 288 -18.00 10.80 9.07
N ILE A 289 -17.61 9.72 8.40
CA ILE A 289 -18.42 8.98 7.45
C ILE A 289 -18.68 7.60 8.03
N PRO A 290 -19.92 7.25 8.39
CA PRO A 290 -20.25 5.90 8.86
C PRO A 290 -20.08 4.90 7.71
N VAL A 291 -19.52 3.72 8.04
CA VAL A 291 -19.31 2.60 7.12
C VAL A 291 -19.71 1.29 7.79
N GLY A 292 -19.50 0.15 7.14
CA GLY A 292 -19.75 -1.16 7.74
C GLY A 292 -18.76 -1.52 8.85
N GLU A 293 -18.88 -2.72 9.39
CA GLU A 293 -18.12 -3.18 10.56
C GLU A 293 -16.62 -3.32 10.29
N LEU A 294 -15.82 -2.84 11.24
CA LEU A 294 -14.37 -2.92 11.27
C LEU A 294 -13.71 -2.50 9.94
N PRO A 295 -13.88 -1.23 9.51
CA PRO A 295 -13.17 -0.73 8.34
C PRO A 295 -11.66 -0.84 8.53
N HIS A 296 -10.98 -1.39 7.51
CA HIS A 296 -9.56 -1.67 7.53
C HIS A 296 -8.84 -0.96 6.37
N GLY A 297 -8.63 -1.66 5.25
CA GLY A 297 -7.98 -1.10 4.08
C GLY A 297 -8.76 0.06 3.46
N ILE A 298 -8.07 1.09 2.99
CA ILE A 298 -8.68 2.26 2.36
C ILE A 298 -7.83 2.72 1.16
N TRP A 299 -8.45 2.82 -0.03
CA TRP A 299 -7.78 3.15 -1.27
C TRP A 299 -8.59 4.14 -2.11
N PRO A 300 -7.98 5.23 -2.62
CA PRO A 300 -8.65 6.16 -3.51
C PRO A 300 -8.69 5.63 -4.94
N SER A 301 -9.69 6.08 -5.71
CA SER A 301 -9.67 5.98 -7.17
C SER A 301 -8.59 6.89 -7.77
N GLY A 302 -8.24 6.61 -9.04
CA GLY A 302 -7.22 7.37 -9.75
C GLY A 302 -7.51 8.87 -9.86
N ASP A 303 -8.78 9.25 -9.95
CA ASP A 303 -9.24 10.64 -10.01
C ASP A 303 -9.59 11.25 -8.64
N GLY A 304 -9.46 10.47 -7.56
CA GLY A 304 -9.84 10.91 -6.21
C GLY A 304 -11.33 11.17 -6.01
N SER A 305 -12.19 10.72 -6.94
CA SER A 305 -13.65 10.88 -6.82
C SER A 305 -14.29 9.85 -5.90
N ARG A 306 -13.60 8.73 -5.65
CA ARG A 306 -14.04 7.62 -4.81
C ARG A 306 -12.96 7.21 -3.82
N VAL A 307 -13.40 6.63 -2.73
CA VAL A 307 -12.55 5.95 -1.76
C VAL A 307 -13.17 4.58 -1.49
N TYR A 308 -12.41 3.53 -1.69
CA TYR A 308 -12.82 2.16 -1.43
C TYR A 308 -12.38 1.77 -0.03
N VAL A 309 -13.26 1.16 0.73
CA VAL A 309 -13.02 0.74 2.11
C VAL A 309 -13.28 -0.77 2.22
N ALA A 310 -12.29 -1.52 2.66
CA ALA A 310 -12.45 -2.92 2.99
C ALA A 310 -12.96 -3.07 4.42
N LEU A 311 -13.86 -4.01 4.63
CA LEU A 311 -14.44 -4.33 5.95
C LEU A 311 -13.93 -5.70 6.39
N GLU A 312 -13.43 -5.81 7.64
CA GLU A 312 -12.96 -7.10 8.17
C GLU A 312 -14.13 -8.07 8.45
N ASN A 313 -15.30 -7.54 8.78
CA ASN A 313 -16.50 -8.31 9.13
C ASN A 313 -17.67 -8.07 8.16
N GLY A 314 -17.39 -7.69 6.93
CA GLY A 314 -18.38 -7.41 5.90
C GLY A 314 -18.60 -8.55 4.90
#